data_54e5b7b1cbc3a9e85de0b1b25a0d319d
#
_entry.id   54e5b7b1cbc3a9e85de0b1b25a0d319d
#
_cell.length_a   1.000
_cell.length_b   1.000
_cell.length_c   1.000
_cell.angle_alpha   90.00
_cell.angle_beta   90.00
_cell.angle_gamma   90.00
#
_symmetry.space_group_name_H-M   'P 1'
#
loop_
_entity.id
_entity.type
_entity.pdbx_description
1 polymer ?
#
loop_
_entity_poly.entity_id
_entity_poly.type
_entity_poly.pdbx_seq_one_letter_code
_entity_poly.pdbx_strand_id
1 'polypeptide(L)'
;DYEYKKARQELQIEDLNRYGIFTYLVNKYDEITEILSTLVDRFRRKTIFISGSAYSYSAYSQKTGENFIHKLSFELSKNGYHIVNGYGKGVGEFVLNGVADYCLTHKSKINDFLTLMPFPQNSSLGIDLDKLYKENREQMIESCGIAIFLFGNKEAEDIASGVMDEYELSKKHGLVCLPIEYTGGASKEIYDQTTQEISDKNTISAIEQANKQCDGDIDMSVKNIVQAVKILNKEEF
;
A
#
# COMPACT_ATOMS: atom_id res chain seq x y z
N ASP A 1 28.13 39.75 -7.68
CA ASP A 1 27.53 39.64 -6.34
C ASP A 1 26.46 38.53 -6.26
N TYR A 2 25.66 38.31 -7.35
CA TYR A 2 24.63 37.27 -7.40
C TYR A 2 25.26 35.87 -7.47
N GLU A 3 26.23 35.65 -8.35
CA GLU A 3 26.94 34.37 -8.51
C GLU A 3 27.67 33.94 -7.22
N TYR A 4 28.24 34.89 -6.50
CA TYR A 4 28.88 34.64 -5.20
C TYR A 4 27.84 34.16 -4.15
N LYS A 5 26.68 34.80 -4.09
CA LYS A 5 25.60 34.41 -3.15
C LYS A 5 25.07 33.04 -3.48
N LYS A 6 24.90 32.71 -4.76
CA LYS A 6 24.44 31.42 -5.23
C LYS A 6 25.44 30.32 -4.88
N ALA A 7 26.72 30.51 -5.19
CA ALA A 7 27.77 29.54 -4.85
C ALA A 7 27.85 29.30 -3.34
N ARG A 8 27.67 30.35 -2.52
CA ARG A 8 27.63 30.20 -1.06
C ARG A 8 26.42 29.40 -0.58
N GLN A 9 25.25 29.57 -1.17
CA GLN A 9 24.06 28.78 -0.86
C GLN A 9 24.25 27.32 -1.23
N GLU A 10 24.83 27.03 -2.39
CA GLU A 10 25.11 25.65 -2.85
C GLU A 10 26.06 24.95 -1.87
N LEU A 11 27.12 25.60 -1.41
CA LEU A 11 28.01 25.06 -0.39
C LEU A 11 27.30 24.77 0.95
N GLN A 12 26.41 25.69 1.37
CA GLN A 12 25.63 25.48 2.60
C GLN A 12 24.67 24.28 2.47
N ILE A 13 24.08 24.08 1.29
CA ILE A 13 23.22 22.93 0.99
C ILE A 13 24.03 21.62 1.07
N GLU A 14 25.22 21.60 0.45
CA GLU A 14 26.09 20.43 0.53
C GLU A 14 26.49 20.09 1.97
N ASP A 15 26.83 21.09 2.77
CA ASP A 15 27.20 20.89 4.17
C ASP A 15 26.01 20.34 4.99
N LEU A 16 24.80 20.87 4.80
CA LEU A 16 23.60 20.38 5.47
C LEU A 16 23.25 18.95 5.05
N ASN A 17 23.39 18.63 3.78
CA ASN A 17 23.17 17.26 3.27
C ASN A 17 24.14 16.25 3.90
N ARG A 18 25.39 16.60 4.16
CA ARG A 18 26.36 15.75 4.89
C ARG A 18 25.92 15.40 6.31
N TYR A 19 25.10 16.27 6.94
CA TYR A 19 24.50 16.02 8.23
C TYR A 19 23.13 15.34 8.16
N GLY A 20 22.71 14.90 6.98
CA GLY A 20 21.38 14.25 6.76
C GLY A 20 20.22 15.24 6.77
N ILE A 21 20.49 16.55 6.62
CA ILE A 21 19.47 17.59 6.54
C ILE A 21 19.20 17.88 5.06
N PHE A 22 18.08 17.42 4.55
CA PHE A 22 17.66 17.69 3.18
C PHE A 22 17.21 19.14 3.03
N THR A 23 17.80 19.84 2.07
CA THR A 23 17.51 21.25 1.80
C THR A 23 17.03 21.44 0.38
N TYR A 24 16.01 22.26 0.23
CA TYR A 24 15.45 22.61 -1.07
C TYR A 24 15.69 24.08 -1.36
N LEU A 25 16.28 24.37 -2.53
CA LEU A 25 16.39 25.73 -3.01
C LEU A 25 15.10 26.11 -3.74
N VAL A 26 14.42 27.14 -3.24
CA VAL A 26 13.14 27.59 -3.76
C VAL A 26 13.33 28.92 -4.44
N ASN A 27 12.98 29.00 -5.72
CA ASN A 27 13.08 30.26 -6.51
C ASN A 27 11.74 31.03 -6.52
N LYS A 28 10.62 30.32 -6.34
CA LYS A 28 9.26 30.90 -6.34
C LYS A 28 8.43 30.29 -5.22
N TYR A 29 7.47 31.04 -4.71
CA TYR A 29 6.58 30.56 -3.66
C TYR A 29 5.74 29.34 -4.06
N ASP A 30 5.37 29.23 -5.33
CA ASP A 30 4.59 28.09 -5.83
C ASP A 30 5.33 26.76 -5.69
N GLU A 31 6.67 26.77 -5.82
CA GLU A 31 7.53 25.60 -5.63
C GLU A 31 7.45 25.03 -4.19
N ILE A 32 7.14 25.89 -3.19
CA ILE A 32 6.95 25.42 -1.80
C ILE A 32 5.75 24.51 -1.71
N THR A 33 4.64 24.85 -2.39
CA THR A 33 3.44 24.02 -2.38
C THR A 33 3.68 22.67 -3.03
N GLU A 34 4.44 22.62 -4.13
CA GLU A 34 4.82 21.38 -4.81
C GLU A 34 5.71 20.50 -3.92
N ILE A 35 6.70 21.10 -3.26
CA ILE A 35 7.58 20.38 -2.30
C ILE A 35 6.75 19.82 -1.13
N LEU A 36 5.86 20.62 -0.55
CA LEU A 36 5.01 20.18 0.55
C LEU A 36 4.07 19.04 0.11
N SER A 37 3.47 19.14 -1.07
CA SER A 37 2.64 18.07 -1.63
C SER A 37 3.45 16.78 -1.78
N THR A 38 4.64 16.87 -2.37
CA THR A 38 5.55 15.72 -2.52
C THR A 38 5.91 15.08 -1.17
N LEU A 39 6.18 15.89 -0.15
CA LEU A 39 6.49 15.38 1.20
C LEU A 39 5.28 14.69 1.84
N VAL A 40 4.07 15.25 1.68
CA VAL A 40 2.83 14.63 2.16
C VAL A 40 2.61 13.28 1.46
N ASP A 41 2.76 13.20 0.15
CA ASP A 41 2.60 11.96 -0.60
C ASP A 41 3.61 10.88 -0.16
N ARG A 42 4.85 11.26 0.06
CA ARG A 42 5.89 10.36 0.60
C ARG A 42 5.53 9.85 2.00
N PHE A 43 5.05 10.74 2.86
CA PHE A 43 4.62 10.36 4.20
C PHE A 43 3.45 9.38 4.12
N ARG A 44 2.45 9.66 3.28
CA ARG A 44 1.31 8.76 3.05
C ARG A 44 1.72 7.38 2.53
N ARG A 45 2.76 7.30 1.68
CA ARG A 45 3.28 6.02 1.14
C ARG A 45 3.95 5.12 2.20
N LYS A 46 4.17 5.61 3.42
CA LYS A 46 4.55 4.76 4.57
C LYS A 46 3.38 3.99 5.15
N THR A 47 2.15 4.38 4.79
CA THR A 47 0.91 3.68 5.18
C THR A 47 0.34 2.96 3.97
N ILE A 48 0.18 1.65 4.09
CA ILE A 48 -0.23 0.74 3.03
C ILE A 48 -1.61 0.19 3.36
N PHE A 49 -2.57 0.42 2.47
CA PHE A 49 -3.85 -0.25 2.52
C PHE A 49 -3.73 -1.64 1.88
N ILE A 50 -4.03 -2.71 2.62
CA ILE A 50 -4.15 -4.05 2.05
C ILE A 50 -5.63 -4.35 1.86
N SER A 51 -6.07 -4.39 0.62
CA SER A 51 -7.41 -4.77 0.20
C SER A 51 -7.44 -6.22 -0.27
N GLY A 52 -8.47 -6.95 0.10
CA GLY A 52 -8.65 -8.32 -0.38
C GLY A 52 -9.67 -9.12 0.43
N SER A 53 -10.18 -10.15 -0.21
CA SER A 53 -10.97 -11.22 0.40
C SER A 53 -10.66 -12.53 -0.31
N ALA A 54 -10.65 -13.63 0.42
CA ALA A 54 -10.41 -14.94 -0.16
C ALA A 54 -11.39 -15.97 0.42
N TYR A 55 -12.33 -16.38 -0.40
CA TYR A 55 -13.08 -17.63 -0.19
C TYR A 55 -12.24 -18.81 -0.67
N SER A 56 -11.51 -18.62 -1.76
CA SER A 56 -10.47 -19.52 -2.26
C SER A 56 -9.21 -18.74 -2.62
N TYR A 57 -8.07 -19.40 -2.59
CA TYR A 57 -6.77 -18.77 -2.83
C TYR A 57 -6.26 -18.98 -4.28
N SER A 58 -7.21 -19.14 -5.23
CA SER A 58 -6.90 -19.29 -6.66
C SER A 58 -5.88 -20.39 -6.95
N ALA A 59 -4.71 -20.05 -7.46
CA ALA A 59 -3.62 -20.99 -7.78
C ALA A 59 -2.90 -21.58 -6.56
N TYR A 60 -3.12 -21.02 -5.36
CA TYR A 60 -2.49 -21.51 -4.14
C TYR A 60 -3.36 -22.54 -3.40
N SER A 61 -2.73 -23.49 -2.71
CA SER A 61 -3.42 -24.21 -1.64
C SER A 61 -3.84 -23.23 -0.55
N GLN A 62 -4.86 -23.58 0.23
CA GLN A 62 -5.31 -22.74 1.35
C GLN A 62 -4.13 -22.35 2.25
N LYS A 63 -3.36 -23.33 2.75
CA LYS A 63 -2.20 -23.10 3.60
C LYS A 63 -1.15 -22.20 2.96
N THR A 64 -0.95 -22.32 1.65
CA THR A 64 0.01 -21.52 0.90
C THR A 64 -0.44 -20.07 0.82
N GLY A 65 -1.72 -19.82 0.48
CA GLY A 65 -2.29 -18.48 0.41
C GLY A 65 -2.31 -17.76 1.76
N GLU A 66 -2.71 -18.48 2.83
CA GLU A 66 -2.67 -17.98 4.21
C GLU A 66 -1.24 -17.56 4.62
N ASN A 67 -0.26 -18.43 4.36
CA ASN A 67 1.14 -18.16 4.66
C ASN A 67 1.72 -17.01 3.83
N PHE A 68 1.30 -16.86 2.57
CA PHE A 68 1.69 -15.73 1.74
C PHE A 68 1.26 -14.40 2.35
N ILE A 69 -0.01 -14.27 2.76
CA ILE A 69 -0.55 -13.03 3.37
C ILE A 69 0.18 -12.74 4.69
N HIS A 70 0.35 -13.77 5.52
CA HIS A 70 1.06 -13.66 6.80
C HIS A 70 2.50 -13.14 6.60
N LYS A 71 3.28 -13.78 5.70
CA LYS A 71 4.66 -13.37 5.41
C LYS A 71 4.75 -11.98 4.82
N LEU A 72 3.82 -11.61 3.92
CA LEU A 72 3.77 -10.28 3.33
C LEU A 72 3.61 -9.22 4.42
N SER A 73 2.65 -9.40 5.32
CA SER A 73 2.36 -8.46 6.39
C SER A 73 3.51 -8.37 7.40
N PHE A 74 4.15 -9.49 7.73
CA PHE A 74 5.35 -9.53 8.54
C PHE A 74 6.50 -8.73 7.90
N GLU A 75 6.81 -8.96 6.63
CA GLU A 75 7.92 -8.30 5.93
C GLU A 75 7.63 -6.81 5.68
N LEU A 76 6.39 -6.40 5.43
CA LEU A 76 6.02 -4.99 5.35
C LEU A 76 6.25 -4.29 6.70
N SER A 77 5.80 -4.87 7.81
CA SER A 77 6.04 -4.34 9.16
C SER A 77 7.52 -4.25 9.49
N LYS A 78 8.30 -5.27 9.15
CA LYS A 78 9.77 -5.31 9.31
C LYS A 78 10.48 -4.21 8.52
N ASN A 79 9.91 -3.74 7.41
CA ASN A 79 10.43 -2.62 6.63
C ASN A 79 9.85 -1.27 7.08
N GLY A 80 9.15 -1.21 8.22
CA GLY A 80 8.67 0.02 8.85
C GLY A 80 7.42 0.61 8.20
N TYR A 81 6.64 -0.19 7.46
CA TYR A 81 5.35 0.24 6.91
C TYR A 81 4.24 0.03 7.92
N HIS A 82 3.31 0.97 7.97
CA HIS A 82 2.05 0.82 8.69
C HIS A 82 0.99 0.25 7.75
N ILE A 83 0.26 -0.76 8.19
CA ILE A 83 -0.77 -1.45 7.40
C ILE A 83 -2.15 -1.01 7.87
N VAL A 84 -3.04 -0.71 6.93
CA VAL A 84 -4.48 -0.52 7.17
C VAL A 84 -5.22 -1.65 6.47
N ASN A 85 -6.17 -2.28 7.16
CA ASN A 85 -6.95 -3.39 6.60
C ASN A 85 -8.37 -3.43 7.14
N GLY A 86 -9.34 -3.71 6.27
CA GLY A 86 -10.77 -3.84 6.59
C GLY A 86 -11.18 -5.18 7.18
N TYR A 87 -10.24 -6.03 7.53
CA TYR A 87 -10.46 -7.39 8.06
C TYR A 87 -11.30 -8.28 7.12
N GLY A 88 -11.02 -8.20 5.80
CA GLY A 88 -11.69 -9.02 4.79
C GLY A 88 -11.51 -10.52 5.06
N LYS A 89 -12.59 -11.31 4.80
CA LYS A 89 -12.61 -12.77 5.04
C LYS A 89 -11.46 -13.45 4.30
N GLY A 90 -10.71 -14.33 5.00
CA GLY A 90 -9.59 -15.07 4.43
C GLY A 90 -8.33 -14.24 4.16
N VAL A 91 -8.34 -12.92 4.44
CA VAL A 91 -7.17 -12.06 4.31
C VAL A 91 -6.84 -11.36 5.63
N GLY A 92 -7.81 -10.69 6.24
CA GLY A 92 -7.57 -9.84 7.41
C GLY A 92 -6.99 -10.55 8.62
N GLU A 93 -7.39 -11.79 8.86
CA GLU A 93 -6.86 -12.65 9.93
C GLU A 93 -5.35 -12.88 9.75
N PHE A 94 -4.90 -13.18 8.53
CA PHE A 94 -3.49 -13.47 8.25
C PHE A 94 -2.65 -12.19 8.18
N VAL A 95 -3.25 -11.05 7.82
CA VAL A 95 -2.62 -9.73 7.97
C VAL A 95 -2.34 -9.46 9.46
N LEU A 96 -3.35 -9.62 10.33
CA LEU A 96 -3.18 -9.44 11.76
C LEU A 96 -2.11 -10.36 12.34
N ASN A 97 -2.13 -11.66 11.98
CA ASN A 97 -1.19 -12.64 12.48
C ASN A 97 0.25 -12.32 12.07
N GLY A 98 0.49 -11.91 10.82
CA GLY A 98 1.81 -11.52 10.35
C GLY A 98 2.39 -10.30 11.07
N VAL A 99 1.56 -9.27 11.29
CA VAL A 99 1.98 -8.09 12.07
C VAL A 99 2.20 -8.44 13.54
N ALA A 100 1.33 -9.26 14.13
CA ALA A 100 1.46 -9.69 15.53
C ALA A 100 2.78 -10.45 15.76
N ASP A 101 3.13 -11.37 14.87
CA ASP A 101 4.37 -12.13 14.96
C ASP A 101 5.61 -11.23 14.83
N TYR A 102 5.56 -10.24 13.94
CA TYR A 102 6.62 -9.23 13.88
C TYR A 102 6.73 -8.46 15.20
N CYS A 103 5.63 -7.96 15.73
CA CYS A 103 5.62 -7.18 16.97
C CYS A 103 6.09 -7.97 18.19
N LEU A 104 5.68 -9.24 18.31
CA LEU A 104 6.12 -10.14 19.37
C LEU A 104 7.63 -10.37 19.33
N THR A 105 8.18 -10.61 18.15
CA THR A 105 9.62 -10.87 17.98
C THR A 105 10.49 -9.62 18.20
N HIS A 106 9.96 -8.43 17.93
CA HIS A 106 10.69 -7.15 18.02
C HIS A 106 10.28 -6.29 19.21
N LYS A 107 9.43 -6.81 20.12
CA LYS A 107 8.94 -6.09 21.32
C LYS A 107 8.26 -4.76 20.99
N SER A 108 7.55 -4.69 19.87
CA SER A 108 6.82 -3.52 19.40
C SER A 108 5.33 -3.66 19.69
N LYS A 109 4.57 -2.57 19.55
CA LYS A 109 3.10 -2.58 19.72
C LYS A 109 2.43 -2.79 18.36
N ILE A 110 1.38 -3.61 18.32
CA ILE A 110 0.61 -3.86 17.08
C ILE A 110 0.09 -2.55 16.48
N ASN A 111 -0.41 -1.65 17.32
CA ASN A 111 -0.96 -0.37 16.86
C ASN A 111 0.06 0.56 16.17
N ASP A 112 1.37 0.32 16.34
CA ASP A 112 2.40 1.06 15.64
C ASP A 112 2.52 0.62 14.16
N PHE A 113 2.01 -0.58 13.82
CA PHE A 113 2.14 -1.20 12.50
C PHE A 113 0.83 -1.58 11.84
N LEU A 114 -0.29 -1.61 12.58
CA LEU A 114 -1.58 -2.07 12.05
C LEU A 114 -2.74 -1.25 12.58
N THR A 115 -3.59 -0.81 11.65
CA THR A 115 -4.94 -0.31 11.92
C THR A 115 -5.94 -1.28 11.30
N LEU A 116 -6.77 -1.92 12.14
CA LEU A 116 -7.88 -2.75 11.69
C LEU A 116 -9.18 -1.98 11.79
N MET A 117 -9.94 -1.98 10.69
CA MET A 117 -11.26 -1.33 10.61
C MET A 117 -12.29 -2.33 10.07
N PRO A 118 -12.68 -3.34 10.86
CA PRO A 118 -13.60 -4.37 10.41
C PRO A 118 -14.97 -3.80 10.06
N PHE A 119 -15.56 -4.31 9.00
CA PHE A 119 -16.89 -3.93 8.57
C PHE A 119 -17.94 -4.47 9.53
N PRO A 120 -18.96 -3.67 9.91
CA PRO A 120 -20.08 -4.13 10.70
C PRO A 120 -20.82 -5.28 10.00
N GLN A 121 -21.10 -6.35 10.75
CA GLN A 121 -21.72 -7.56 10.18
C GLN A 121 -23.24 -7.61 10.40
N ASN A 122 -23.80 -6.75 11.26
CA ASN A 122 -25.21 -6.78 11.64
C ASN A 122 -25.89 -5.42 11.53
N SER A 123 -27.04 -5.40 10.86
CA SER A 123 -27.92 -4.23 10.70
C SER A 123 -28.98 -4.08 11.79
N SER A 124 -28.83 -4.74 12.95
CA SER A 124 -29.86 -4.80 14.00
C SER A 124 -30.27 -3.44 14.60
N LEU A 125 -29.58 -2.36 14.22
CA LEU A 125 -29.82 -1.01 14.75
C LEU A 125 -30.54 -0.07 13.77
N GLY A 126 -31.10 -0.58 12.64
CA GLY A 126 -31.75 0.28 11.63
C GLY A 126 -30.80 1.25 10.91
N ILE A 127 -29.51 0.94 10.89
CA ILE A 127 -28.47 1.74 10.25
C ILE A 127 -28.41 1.34 8.77
N ASP A 128 -28.24 2.32 7.89
CA ASP A 128 -27.94 2.13 6.47
C ASP A 128 -26.52 1.56 6.35
N LEU A 129 -26.41 0.24 6.11
CA LEU A 129 -25.14 -0.47 6.02
C LEU A 129 -24.30 0.00 4.82
N ASP A 130 -24.94 0.34 3.69
CA ASP A 130 -24.20 0.76 2.50
C ASP A 130 -23.52 2.10 2.74
N LYS A 131 -24.20 3.03 3.41
CA LYS A 131 -23.61 4.29 3.83
C LYS A 131 -22.45 4.08 4.80
N LEU A 132 -22.65 3.21 5.81
CA LEU A 132 -21.64 2.92 6.82
C LEU A 132 -20.41 2.25 6.20
N TYR A 133 -20.59 1.32 5.24
CA TYR A 133 -19.50 0.68 4.52
C TYR A 133 -18.71 1.69 3.69
N LYS A 134 -19.40 2.63 3.04
CA LYS A 134 -18.75 3.70 2.28
C LYS A 134 -17.91 4.61 3.18
N GLU A 135 -18.46 5.05 4.29
CA GLU A 135 -17.75 5.89 5.28
C GLU A 135 -16.55 5.15 5.87
N ASN A 136 -16.68 3.87 6.19
CA ASN A 136 -15.57 3.06 6.70
C ASN A 136 -14.44 2.91 5.67
N ARG A 137 -14.78 2.67 4.38
CA ARG A 137 -13.79 2.62 3.29
C ARG A 137 -13.07 3.95 3.10
N GLU A 138 -13.80 5.08 3.12
CA GLU A 138 -13.19 6.42 3.03
C GLU A 138 -12.16 6.62 4.14
N GLN A 139 -12.50 6.31 5.39
CA GLN A 139 -11.60 6.44 6.53
C GLN A 139 -10.36 5.55 6.44
N MET A 140 -10.50 4.31 5.95
CA MET A 140 -9.36 3.40 5.75
C MET A 140 -8.38 3.93 4.73
N ILE A 141 -8.88 4.49 3.63
CA ILE A 141 -8.09 4.83 2.46
C ILE A 141 -7.46 6.22 2.59
N GLU A 142 -8.12 7.15 3.27
CA GLU A 142 -7.73 8.56 3.36
C GLU A 142 -6.28 8.78 3.82
N SER A 143 -5.80 7.97 4.78
CA SER A 143 -4.45 8.10 5.34
C SER A 143 -3.37 7.34 4.56
N CYS A 144 -3.75 6.52 3.59
CA CYS A 144 -2.84 5.65 2.87
C CYS A 144 -2.26 6.31 1.62
N GLY A 145 -1.10 5.86 1.16
CA GLY A 145 -0.50 6.31 -0.10
C GLY A 145 -0.30 5.19 -1.11
N ILE A 146 -0.34 3.93 -0.65
CA ILE A 146 -0.26 2.74 -1.50
C ILE A 146 -1.40 1.81 -1.13
N ALA A 147 -2.05 1.20 -2.13
CA ALA A 147 -3.03 0.15 -1.95
C ALA A 147 -2.55 -1.14 -2.62
N ILE A 148 -2.38 -2.21 -1.85
CA ILE A 148 -2.05 -3.55 -2.36
C ILE A 148 -3.36 -4.35 -2.45
N PHE A 149 -3.65 -4.92 -3.62
CA PHE A 149 -4.83 -5.73 -3.85
C PHE A 149 -4.45 -7.20 -3.97
N LEU A 150 -5.12 -8.04 -3.16
CA LEU A 150 -4.86 -9.48 -3.07
C LEU A 150 -6.16 -10.26 -3.24
N PHE A 151 -6.17 -11.25 -4.11
CA PHE A 151 -7.33 -12.11 -4.33
C PHE A 151 -8.59 -11.31 -4.71
N GLY A 152 -9.60 -11.29 -3.87
CA GLY A 152 -10.84 -10.56 -4.10
C GLY A 152 -11.91 -11.44 -4.71
N ASN A 153 -12.20 -12.58 -4.07
CA ASN A 153 -13.29 -13.48 -4.42
C ASN A 153 -14.19 -13.79 -3.21
N LYS A 154 -15.42 -14.22 -3.50
CA LYS A 154 -16.43 -14.67 -2.54
C LYS A 154 -16.98 -16.03 -2.97
N GLU A 155 -17.76 -16.68 -2.10
CA GLU A 155 -18.34 -18.01 -2.33
C GLU A 155 -19.15 -18.13 -3.64
N ALA A 156 -19.89 -17.07 -4.00
CA ALA A 156 -20.75 -17.04 -5.19
C ALA A 156 -20.25 -16.09 -6.29
N GLU A 157 -19.12 -15.43 -6.07
CA GLU A 157 -18.61 -14.38 -6.97
C GLU A 157 -17.09 -14.53 -7.15
N ASP A 158 -16.66 -14.72 -8.39
CA ASP A 158 -15.24 -14.77 -8.73
C ASP A 158 -14.54 -13.41 -8.50
N ILE A 159 -15.31 -12.30 -8.58
CA ILE A 159 -14.84 -10.94 -8.35
C ILE A 159 -15.64 -10.32 -7.21
N ALA A 160 -14.96 -10.00 -6.13
CA ALA A 160 -15.59 -9.37 -4.96
C ALA A 160 -15.83 -7.88 -5.21
N SER A 161 -17.11 -7.49 -5.31
CA SER A 161 -17.53 -6.10 -5.53
C SER A 161 -16.93 -5.11 -4.53
N GLY A 162 -16.82 -5.50 -3.24
CA GLY A 162 -16.22 -4.65 -2.22
C GLY A 162 -14.75 -4.30 -2.46
N VAL A 163 -13.97 -5.22 -3.06
CA VAL A 163 -12.57 -4.97 -3.43
C VAL A 163 -12.49 -4.02 -4.63
N MET A 164 -13.41 -4.13 -5.58
CA MET A 164 -13.53 -3.19 -6.69
C MET A 164 -13.91 -1.78 -6.22
N ASP A 165 -14.86 -1.66 -5.27
CA ASP A 165 -15.21 -0.38 -4.65
C ASP A 165 -13.99 0.27 -3.97
N GLU A 166 -13.19 -0.53 -3.26
CA GLU A 166 -11.96 -0.07 -2.60
C GLU A 166 -10.90 0.37 -3.63
N TYR A 167 -10.82 -0.27 -4.78
CA TYR A 167 -9.95 0.14 -5.87
C TYR A 167 -10.36 1.50 -6.46
N GLU A 168 -11.64 1.68 -6.81
CA GLU A 168 -12.14 2.95 -7.34
C GLU A 168 -11.93 4.10 -6.35
N LEU A 169 -12.14 3.81 -5.06
CA LEU A 169 -11.94 4.78 -4.00
C LEU A 169 -10.44 5.11 -3.83
N SER A 170 -9.57 4.10 -3.92
CA SER A 170 -8.12 4.29 -3.87
C SER A 170 -7.62 5.20 -5.01
N LYS A 171 -8.11 5.00 -6.24
CA LYS A 171 -7.83 5.90 -7.37
C LYS A 171 -8.29 7.34 -7.09
N LYS A 172 -9.51 7.48 -6.60
CA LYS A 172 -10.09 8.81 -6.27
C LYS A 172 -9.27 9.56 -5.23
N HIS A 173 -8.69 8.86 -4.26
CA HIS A 173 -7.82 9.43 -3.22
C HIS A 173 -6.35 9.54 -3.63
N GLY A 174 -6.01 9.19 -4.87
CA GLY A 174 -4.66 9.29 -5.42
C GLY A 174 -3.66 8.30 -4.85
N LEU A 175 -4.12 7.14 -4.34
CA LEU A 175 -3.22 6.08 -3.92
C LEU A 175 -2.58 5.42 -5.14
N VAL A 176 -1.34 4.98 -4.97
CA VAL A 176 -0.72 4.09 -5.95
C VAL A 176 -1.28 2.68 -5.78
N CYS A 177 -2.02 2.21 -6.77
CA CYS A 177 -2.62 0.89 -6.77
C CYS A 177 -1.59 -0.16 -7.23
N LEU A 178 -1.34 -1.17 -6.39
CA LEU A 178 -0.41 -2.27 -6.63
C LEU A 178 -1.18 -3.61 -6.62
N PRO A 179 -1.82 -3.99 -7.73
CA PRO A 179 -2.51 -5.26 -7.83
C PRO A 179 -1.54 -6.42 -7.99
N ILE A 180 -1.81 -7.54 -7.32
CA ILE A 180 -1.02 -8.75 -7.40
C ILE A 180 -1.77 -9.77 -8.27
N GLU A 181 -1.51 -9.71 -9.57
CA GLU A 181 -2.25 -10.43 -10.62
C GLU A 181 -2.41 -11.93 -10.33
N TYR A 182 -1.31 -12.58 -9.98
CA TYR A 182 -1.27 -14.04 -9.79
C TYR A 182 -2.11 -14.53 -8.59
N THR A 183 -2.62 -13.62 -7.75
CA THR A 183 -3.57 -14.00 -6.70
C THR A 183 -5.00 -14.17 -7.23
N GLY A 184 -5.28 -13.74 -8.46
CA GLY A 184 -6.59 -13.91 -9.12
C GLY A 184 -7.70 -13.04 -8.55
N GLY A 185 -8.96 -13.35 -8.88
CA GLY A 185 -10.12 -12.61 -8.41
C GLY A 185 -10.12 -11.14 -8.84
N ALA A 186 -10.61 -10.26 -7.98
CA ALA A 186 -10.62 -8.82 -8.25
C ALA A 186 -9.23 -8.24 -8.48
N SER A 187 -8.19 -8.80 -7.84
CA SER A 187 -6.81 -8.33 -8.03
C SER A 187 -6.33 -8.48 -9.47
N LYS A 188 -6.73 -9.54 -10.17
CA LYS A 188 -6.44 -9.71 -11.60
C LYS A 188 -7.18 -8.69 -12.46
N GLU A 189 -8.46 -8.47 -12.20
CA GLU A 189 -9.26 -7.46 -12.90
C GLU A 189 -8.67 -6.06 -12.71
N ILE A 190 -8.27 -5.73 -11.50
CA ILE A 190 -7.60 -4.47 -11.17
C ILE A 190 -6.26 -4.34 -11.90
N TYR A 191 -5.50 -5.42 -12.02
CA TYR A 191 -4.25 -5.43 -12.78
C TYR A 191 -4.48 -5.08 -14.25
N ASP A 192 -5.45 -5.72 -14.88
CA ASP A 192 -5.80 -5.49 -16.28
C ASP A 192 -6.24 -4.05 -16.53
N GLN A 193 -7.04 -3.46 -15.62
CA GLN A 193 -7.45 -2.05 -15.69
C GLN A 193 -6.29 -1.09 -15.44
N THR A 194 -5.53 -1.31 -14.36
CA THR A 194 -4.44 -0.40 -13.94
C THR A 194 -3.35 -0.33 -15.00
N THR A 195 -2.97 -1.44 -15.62
CA THR A 195 -1.92 -1.48 -16.65
C THR A 195 -2.29 -0.78 -17.95
N GLN A 196 -3.59 -0.64 -18.24
CA GLN A 196 -4.08 0.11 -19.40
C GLN A 196 -4.14 1.62 -19.16
N GLU A 197 -4.35 2.06 -17.93
CA GLU A 197 -4.59 3.46 -17.58
C GLU A 197 -3.31 4.19 -17.17
N ILE A 198 -2.29 3.46 -16.68
CA ILE A 198 -1.13 4.06 -16.04
C ILE A 198 -0.05 4.48 -17.03
N SER A 199 0.52 5.67 -16.82
CA SER A 199 1.63 6.20 -17.62
C SER A 199 2.89 6.52 -16.79
N ASP A 200 2.77 6.52 -15.46
CA ASP A 200 3.91 6.77 -14.57
C ASP A 200 4.89 5.60 -14.57
N LYS A 201 6.14 5.89 -14.96
CA LYS A 201 7.19 4.87 -15.10
C LYS A 201 7.54 4.14 -13.80
N ASN A 202 7.52 4.85 -12.67
CA ASN A 202 7.86 4.27 -11.38
C ASN A 202 6.77 3.28 -10.95
N THR A 203 5.51 3.65 -11.16
CA THR A 203 4.37 2.76 -10.87
C THR A 203 4.34 1.55 -11.80
N ILE A 204 4.60 1.73 -13.10
CA ILE A 204 4.74 0.61 -14.05
C ILE A 204 5.83 -0.35 -13.58
N SER A 205 7.03 0.17 -13.28
CA SER A 205 8.15 -0.65 -12.78
C SER A 205 7.83 -1.37 -11.46
N ALA A 206 7.06 -0.74 -10.58
CA ALA A 206 6.64 -1.36 -9.32
C ALA A 206 5.63 -2.49 -9.57
N ILE A 207 4.65 -2.30 -10.45
CA ILE A 207 3.68 -3.34 -10.81
C ILE A 207 4.38 -4.53 -11.46
N GLU A 208 5.29 -4.29 -12.41
CA GLU A 208 6.11 -5.33 -13.04
C GLU A 208 6.96 -6.08 -12.01
N GLN A 209 7.58 -5.36 -11.07
CA GLN A 209 8.39 -5.96 -10.01
C GLN A 209 7.55 -6.84 -9.08
N ALA A 210 6.36 -6.38 -8.66
CA ALA A 210 5.47 -7.12 -7.77
C ALA A 210 4.94 -8.41 -8.41
N ASN A 211 4.75 -8.39 -9.73
CA ASN A 211 4.15 -9.49 -10.51
C ASN A 211 5.16 -10.38 -11.24
N LYS A 212 6.46 -10.28 -10.89
CA LYS A 212 7.46 -11.22 -11.42
C LYS A 212 7.10 -12.65 -11.07
N GLN A 213 7.15 -13.51 -12.07
CA GLN A 213 6.91 -14.94 -11.89
C GLN A 213 7.89 -15.55 -10.88
N CYS A 214 7.37 -16.35 -9.97
CA CYS A 214 8.13 -16.96 -8.87
C CYS A 214 7.87 -18.47 -8.74
N ASP A 215 7.23 -19.11 -9.71
CA ASP A 215 6.95 -20.55 -9.78
C ASP A 215 6.41 -21.16 -8.46
N GLY A 216 5.57 -20.40 -7.76
CA GLY A 216 5.01 -20.80 -6.46
C GLY A 216 5.90 -20.53 -5.24
N ASP A 217 7.10 -19.96 -5.41
CA ASP A 217 7.96 -19.52 -4.30
C ASP A 217 7.38 -18.27 -3.62
N ILE A 218 6.79 -18.49 -2.44
CA ILE A 218 6.18 -17.45 -1.63
C ILE A 218 7.21 -16.44 -1.14
N ASP A 219 8.39 -16.87 -0.74
CA ASP A 219 9.41 -15.98 -0.19
C ASP A 219 9.92 -15.03 -1.26
N MET A 220 10.08 -15.51 -2.48
CA MET A 220 10.41 -14.69 -3.63
C MET A 220 9.26 -13.74 -3.99
N SER A 221 8.01 -14.21 -3.98
CA SER A 221 6.82 -13.39 -4.24
C SER A 221 6.72 -12.22 -3.24
N VAL A 222 6.82 -12.50 -1.95
CA VAL A 222 6.81 -11.48 -0.89
C VAL A 222 7.96 -10.49 -1.06
N LYS A 223 9.18 -10.98 -1.33
CA LYS A 223 10.34 -10.13 -1.59
C LYS A 223 10.11 -9.19 -2.77
N ASN A 224 9.51 -9.68 -3.85
CA ASN A 224 9.19 -8.87 -5.03
C ASN A 224 8.18 -7.77 -4.71
N ILE A 225 7.12 -8.06 -3.95
CA ILE A 225 6.13 -7.06 -3.53
C ILE A 225 6.78 -6.00 -2.62
N VAL A 226 7.56 -6.41 -1.63
CA VAL A 226 8.29 -5.47 -0.76
C VAL A 226 9.25 -4.60 -1.58
N GLN A 227 9.92 -5.16 -2.58
CA GLN A 227 10.78 -4.39 -3.47
C GLN A 227 9.99 -3.41 -4.34
N ALA A 228 8.80 -3.79 -4.82
CA ALA A 228 7.90 -2.89 -5.54
C ALA A 228 7.47 -1.70 -4.67
N VAL A 229 7.09 -1.94 -3.41
CA VAL A 229 6.78 -0.88 -2.44
C VAL A 229 8.00 0.03 -2.22
N LYS A 230 9.22 -0.52 -2.18
CA LYS A 230 10.45 0.28 -2.08
C LYS A 230 10.71 1.12 -3.34
N ILE A 231 10.40 0.62 -4.53
CA ILE A 231 10.49 1.40 -5.78
C ILE A 231 9.58 2.62 -5.69
N LEU A 232 8.32 2.45 -5.23
CA LEU A 232 7.37 3.54 -5.07
C LEU A 232 7.80 4.57 -4.00
N ASN A 233 8.64 4.17 -3.05
CA ASN A 233 9.19 5.04 -2.01
C ASN A 233 10.61 5.52 -2.30
N LYS A 234 11.25 5.06 -3.39
CA LYS A 234 12.56 5.59 -3.81
C LYS A 234 12.39 7.01 -4.29
N GLU A 235 13.21 7.87 -3.74
CA GLU A 235 13.33 9.25 -4.16
C GLU A 235 14.14 9.30 -5.44
N GLU A 236 13.54 9.81 -6.52
CA GLU A 236 14.28 10.51 -7.55
C GLU A 236 14.41 11.96 -7.07
N PHE A 237 15.62 12.32 -6.65
CA PHE A 237 16.06 13.71 -6.49
C PHE A 237 17.05 14.05 -7.59
#